data_7f2775cf1d7cb78172f5ade928847b2f
#
_entry.id   7f2775cf1d7cb78172f5ade928847b2f
#
_cell.length_a   1.000
_cell.length_b   1.000
_cell.length_c   1.000
_cell.angle_alpha   90.00
_cell.angle_beta   90.00
_cell.angle_gamma   90.00
#
_symmetry.space_group_name_H-M   'P 1'
#
loop_
_entity.id
_entity.type
_entity.pdbx_description
1 polymer ?
#
loop_
_entity_poly.entity_id
_entity_poly.type
_entity_poly.pdbx_seq_one_letter_code
_entity_poly.pdbx_strand_id
1 'polypeptide(L)'
;MIDPFSIYFAGDLFNHKDLIGNLLLSSAIEKNSSGRFKCIVPQHLEQSTSRSVEIRNNDLLQIVKSDLILLNFDGTELDSGTVVEFLFAKVLDIPAVILRTDFRSAGDQDRGDPWNLMCSAYPRTRIITLNSMTWYQEEWKKGGEISEIIERFYKKLSRKINNEFEIVLRESPI
;
A
#
# COMPACT_ATOMS: atom_id res chain seq x y z
N MET A 1 19.57 -10.28 15.70
CA MET A 1 18.28 -9.61 15.38
C MET A 1 17.88 -10.15 14.03
N ILE A 2 16.62 -10.49 13.83
CA ILE A 2 16.11 -10.90 12.51
C ILE A 2 15.96 -9.60 11.70
N ASP A 3 16.49 -9.57 10.47
CA ASP A 3 16.33 -8.42 9.59
C ASP A 3 14.85 -8.18 9.29
N PRO A 4 14.40 -6.91 9.24
CA PRO A 4 13.03 -6.59 8.92
C PRO A 4 12.68 -6.98 7.47
N PHE A 5 11.45 -7.40 7.25
CA PHE A 5 10.92 -7.54 5.89
C PHE A 5 10.80 -6.16 5.23
N SER A 6 11.37 -6.05 4.04
CA SER A 6 11.28 -4.85 3.21
C SER A 6 10.00 -4.84 2.39
N ILE A 7 9.28 -3.73 2.42
CA ILE A 7 8.00 -3.56 1.73
C ILE A 7 8.11 -2.39 0.76
N TYR A 8 7.97 -2.63 -0.54
CA TYR A 8 7.79 -1.55 -1.48
C TYR A 8 6.34 -1.04 -1.41
N PHE A 9 6.17 0.25 -1.12
CA PHE A 9 4.85 0.85 -0.98
C PHE A 9 4.50 1.64 -2.26
N ALA A 10 3.78 0.99 -3.16
CA ALA A 10 3.28 1.55 -4.40
C ALA A 10 1.99 2.35 -4.19
N GLY A 11 1.85 3.48 -4.87
CA GLY A 11 0.66 4.33 -4.82
C GLY A 11 0.92 5.72 -5.34
N ASP A 12 -0.14 6.48 -5.54
CA ASP A 12 -0.09 7.89 -5.92
C ASP A 12 0.81 8.71 -4.99
N LEU A 13 1.62 9.61 -5.57
CA LEU A 13 2.52 10.50 -4.82
C LEU A 13 2.56 11.93 -5.41
N PHE A 14 1.55 12.30 -6.19
CA PHE A 14 1.56 13.50 -7.01
C PHE A 14 0.95 14.74 -6.33
N ASN A 15 0.33 14.58 -5.18
CA ASN A 15 -0.27 15.67 -4.44
C ASN A 15 -0.04 15.56 -2.93
N HIS A 16 -0.31 16.65 -2.20
CA HIS A 16 -0.05 16.71 -0.76
C HIS A 16 -0.81 15.67 0.07
N LYS A 17 -1.99 15.20 -0.37
CA LYS A 17 -2.77 14.20 0.37
C LYS A 17 -2.08 12.86 0.29
N ASP A 18 -1.66 12.46 -0.90
CA ASP A 18 -0.98 11.19 -1.12
C ASP A 18 0.38 11.18 -0.41
N LEU A 19 1.18 12.24 -0.58
CA LEU A 19 2.48 12.37 0.07
C LEU A 19 2.39 12.23 1.59
N ILE A 20 1.44 12.94 2.22
CA ILE A 20 1.26 12.89 3.68
C ILE A 20 0.58 11.59 4.11
N GLY A 21 -0.39 11.10 3.35
CA GLY A 21 -1.06 9.82 3.61
C GLY A 21 -0.06 8.66 3.60
N ASN A 22 0.78 8.59 2.58
CA ASN A 22 1.83 7.57 2.45
C ASN A 22 2.85 7.65 3.60
N LEU A 23 3.26 8.86 4.00
CA LEU A 23 4.17 9.07 5.13
C LEU A 23 3.56 8.57 6.44
N LEU A 24 2.32 8.93 6.73
CA LEU A 24 1.63 8.53 7.96
C LEU A 24 1.40 7.02 8.00
N LEU A 25 1.00 6.42 6.87
CA LEU A 25 0.74 5.00 6.79
C LEU A 25 2.01 4.17 6.92
N SER A 26 3.06 4.49 6.19
CA SER A 26 4.35 3.80 6.28
C SER A 26 4.92 3.83 7.70
N SER A 27 4.93 5.01 8.33
CA SER A 27 5.35 5.16 9.73
C SER A 27 4.51 4.33 10.69
N ALA A 28 3.19 4.27 10.51
CA ALA A 28 2.31 3.48 11.35
C ALA A 28 2.52 1.97 11.16
N ILE A 29 2.78 1.49 9.95
CA ILE A 29 3.12 0.09 9.63
C ILE A 29 4.38 -0.31 10.40
N GLU A 30 5.45 0.47 10.29
CA GLU A 30 6.72 0.20 10.97
C GLU A 30 6.56 0.21 12.51
N LYS A 31 5.93 1.26 13.06
CA LYS A 31 5.69 1.42 14.50
C LYS A 31 4.85 0.26 15.07
N ASN A 32 3.75 -0.09 14.42
CA ASN A 32 2.81 -1.09 14.94
C ASN A 32 3.21 -2.54 14.64
N SER A 33 4.25 -2.77 13.83
CA SER A 33 4.91 -4.06 13.65
C SER A 33 6.12 -4.26 14.57
N SER A 34 6.42 -3.28 15.43
CA SER A 34 7.66 -3.27 16.24
C SER A 34 8.92 -3.41 15.39
N GLY A 35 8.94 -2.79 14.22
CA GLY A 35 10.06 -2.81 13.28
C GLY A 35 10.22 -4.11 12.48
N ARG A 36 9.24 -5.03 12.52
CA ARG A 36 9.25 -6.26 11.72
C ARG A 36 9.10 -5.98 10.22
N PHE A 37 8.34 -4.93 9.87
CA PHE A 37 8.12 -4.46 8.51
C PHE A 37 8.74 -3.08 8.34
N LYS A 38 9.45 -2.85 7.23
CA LYS A 38 10.06 -1.58 6.88
C LYS A 38 9.61 -1.18 5.48
N CYS A 39 8.98 0.00 5.37
CA CYS A 39 8.47 0.51 4.11
C CYS A 39 9.54 1.25 3.31
N ILE A 40 9.64 0.94 2.03
CA ILE A 40 10.35 1.71 1.00
C ILE A 40 9.28 2.50 0.26
N VAL A 41 9.24 3.81 0.48
CA VAL A 41 8.24 4.70 -0.11
C VAL A 41 8.91 5.47 -1.25
N PRO A 42 8.42 5.40 -2.50
CA PRO A 42 9.05 6.02 -3.67
C PRO A 42 9.34 7.51 -3.49
N GLN A 43 8.46 8.23 -2.80
CA GLN A 43 8.66 9.66 -2.51
C GLN A 43 9.89 9.99 -1.64
N HIS A 44 10.48 8.99 -0.97
CA HIS A 44 11.71 9.12 -0.19
C HIS A 44 12.95 8.67 -0.96
N LEU A 45 12.78 8.07 -2.13
CA LEU A 45 13.87 7.76 -3.03
C LEU A 45 14.31 9.05 -3.72
N GLU A 46 15.54 9.07 -4.23
CA GLU A 46 16.04 10.24 -4.91
C GLU A 46 15.26 10.48 -6.24
N GLN A 47 14.40 11.49 -6.23
CA GLN A 47 13.61 11.93 -7.38
C GLN A 47 14.23 13.14 -8.08
N SER A 48 15.44 13.57 -7.64
CA SER A 48 16.11 14.79 -8.11
C SER A 48 16.76 14.65 -9.49
N THR A 49 16.79 13.45 -10.05
CA THR A 49 17.34 13.23 -11.38
C THR A 49 16.40 13.80 -12.45
N SER A 50 16.98 14.52 -13.42
CA SER A 50 16.24 14.98 -14.60
C SER A 50 15.92 13.86 -15.60
N ARG A 51 16.31 12.61 -15.28
CA ARG A 51 16.17 11.45 -16.16
C ARG A 51 15.05 10.53 -15.67
N SER A 52 13.88 10.64 -16.26
CA SER A 52 12.73 9.79 -15.99
C SER A 52 13.04 8.28 -16.06
N VAL A 53 13.97 7.89 -16.92
CA VAL A 53 14.42 6.48 -17.05
C VAL A 53 15.13 5.99 -15.78
N GLU A 54 15.92 6.85 -15.13
CA GLU A 54 16.63 6.50 -13.90
C GLU A 54 15.67 6.36 -12.74
N ILE A 55 14.68 7.25 -12.62
CA ILE A 55 13.62 7.16 -11.60
C ILE A 55 12.89 5.84 -11.77
N ARG A 56 12.33 5.56 -12.94
CA ARG A 56 11.65 4.29 -13.23
C ARG A 56 12.51 3.07 -12.91
N ASN A 57 13.77 3.07 -13.34
CA ASN A 57 14.66 1.92 -13.11
C ASN A 57 14.96 1.73 -11.61
N ASN A 58 15.09 2.82 -10.85
CA ASN A 58 15.29 2.75 -9.42
C ASN A 58 14.04 2.18 -8.72
N ASP A 59 12.86 2.64 -9.08
CA ASP A 59 11.60 2.13 -8.51
C ASP A 59 11.45 0.63 -8.76
N LEU A 60 11.63 0.18 -10.01
CA LEU A 60 11.60 -1.24 -10.35
C LEU A 60 12.69 -2.05 -9.63
N LEU A 61 13.89 -1.49 -9.45
CA LEU A 61 14.96 -2.14 -8.68
C LEU A 61 14.60 -2.30 -7.20
N GLN A 62 13.90 -1.33 -6.61
CA GLN A 62 13.44 -1.45 -5.23
C GLN A 62 12.36 -2.53 -5.10
N ILE A 63 11.49 -2.69 -6.08
CA ILE A 63 10.53 -3.81 -6.10
C ILE A 63 11.27 -5.15 -6.11
N VAL A 64 12.25 -5.32 -6.99
CA VAL A 64 13.07 -6.56 -7.06
C VAL A 64 13.75 -6.90 -5.73
N LYS A 65 14.14 -5.88 -4.97
CA LYS A 65 14.83 -6.05 -3.68
C LYS A 65 13.89 -6.22 -2.49
N SER A 66 12.59 -6.03 -2.69
CA SER A 66 11.61 -6.08 -1.61
C SER A 66 11.07 -7.48 -1.38
N ASP A 67 10.75 -7.79 -0.14
CA ASP A 67 10.15 -9.06 0.26
C ASP A 67 8.63 -9.09 0.00
N LEU A 68 8.01 -7.91 -0.02
CA LEU A 68 6.58 -7.67 -0.15
C LEU A 68 6.31 -6.40 -0.96
N ILE A 69 5.11 -6.31 -1.54
CA ILE A 69 4.60 -5.05 -2.08
C ILE A 69 3.26 -4.71 -1.42
N LEU A 70 3.12 -3.46 -0.97
CA LEU A 70 1.85 -2.85 -0.58
C LEU A 70 1.41 -1.92 -1.69
N LEU A 71 0.18 -2.07 -2.16
CA LEU A 71 -0.38 -1.25 -3.23
C LEU A 71 -1.57 -0.44 -2.71
N ASN A 72 -1.51 0.86 -2.83
CA ASN A 72 -2.66 1.71 -2.59
C ASN A 72 -3.48 1.87 -3.88
N PHE A 73 -4.64 1.22 -3.93
CA PHE A 73 -5.57 1.22 -5.06
C PHE A 73 -6.73 2.20 -4.82
N ASP A 74 -6.48 3.29 -4.11
CA ASP A 74 -7.46 4.37 -3.95
C ASP A 74 -7.61 5.18 -5.24
N GLY A 75 -8.74 5.84 -5.39
CA GLY A 75 -9.07 6.63 -6.58
C GLY A 75 -10.16 6.01 -7.44
N THR A 76 -10.77 6.83 -8.30
CA THR A 76 -11.78 6.37 -9.28
C THR A 76 -11.17 5.60 -10.44
N GLU A 77 -9.93 5.94 -10.78
CA GLU A 77 -9.07 5.19 -11.69
C GLU A 77 -7.80 4.82 -10.93
N LEU A 78 -7.24 3.65 -11.22
CA LEU A 78 -5.96 3.26 -10.66
C LEU A 78 -4.83 4.07 -11.30
N ASP A 79 -3.86 4.48 -10.50
CA ASP A 79 -2.64 5.06 -11.04
C ASP A 79 -1.93 4.06 -11.94
N SER A 80 -1.58 4.49 -13.14
CA SER A 80 -0.96 3.63 -14.14
C SER A 80 0.43 3.12 -13.74
N GLY A 81 1.19 3.92 -13.00
CA GLY A 81 2.48 3.52 -12.43
C GLY A 81 2.31 2.40 -11.42
N THR A 82 1.38 2.57 -10.49
CA THR A 82 1.04 1.58 -9.47
C THR A 82 0.58 0.25 -10.09
N VAL A 83 -0.21 0.29 -11.18
CA VAL A 83 -0.60 -0.92 -11.93
C VAL A 83 0.61 -1.63 -12.54
N VAL A 84 1.54 -0.90 -13.14
CA VAL A 84 2.77 -1.47 -13.69
C VAL A 84 3.62 -2.11 -12.60
N GLU A 85 3.76 -1.45 -11.45
CA GLU A 85 4.50 -1.95 -10.29
C GLU A 85 3.87 -3.23 -9.74
N PHE A 86 2.53 -3.28 -9.65
CA PHE A 86 1.79 -4.49 -9.26
C PHE A 86 2.08 -5.66 -10.19
N LEU A 87 1.88 -5.48 -11.50
CA LEU A 87 2.08 -6.55 -12.48
C LEU A 87 3.54 -7.00 -12.50
N PHE A 88 4.48 -6.07 -12.39
CA PHE A 88 5.90 -6.39 -12.31
C PHE A 88 6.23 -7.25 -11.08
N ALA A 89 5.70 -6.88 -9.92
CA ALA A 89 5.84 -7.69 -8.70
C ALA A 89 5.21 -9.09 -8.85
N LYS A 90 4.05 -9.21 -9.51
CA LYS A 90 3.40 -10.51 -9.73
C LYS A 90 4.16 -11.42 -10.70
N VAL A 91 4.80 -10.85 -11.73
CA VAL A 91 5.70 -11.62 -12.63
C VAL A 91 6.91 -12.18 -11.87
N LEU A 92 7.35 -11.50 -10.82
CA LEU A 92 8.46 -11.93 -9.94
C LEU A 92 8.00 -12.80 -8.76
N ASP A 93 6.73 -13.15 -8.69
CA ASP A 93 6.10 -13.88 -7.57
C ASP A 93 6.27 -13.20 -6.20
N ILE A 94 6.43 -11.88 -6.17
CA ILE A 94 6.50 -11.12 -4.92
C ILE A 94 5.11 -11.10 -4.26
N PRO A 95 5.00 -11.46 -2.97
CA PRO A 95 3.73 -11.39 -2.24
C PRO A 95 3.19 -9.97 -2.19
N ALA A 96 1.87 -9.81 -2.35
CA ALA A 96 1.23 -8.51 -2.47
C ALA A 96 0.08 -8.33 -1.47
N VAL A 97 -0.05 -7.11 -0.96
CA VAL A 97 -1.26 -6.66 -0.27
C VAL A 97 -1.81 -5.44 -0.97
N ILE A 98 -3.03 -5.55 -1.48
CA ILE A 98 -3.78 -4.44 -2.07
C ILE A 98 -4.60 -3.79 -0.97
N LEU A 99 -4.46 -2.49 -0.82
CA LEU A 99 -5.24 -1.64 0.05
C LEU A 99 -6.16 -0.74 -0.79
N ARG A 100 -7.46 -0.82 -0.54
CA ARG A 100 -8.43 0.14 -1.07
C ARG A 100 -9.28 0.70 0.05
N THR A 101 -9.13 1.99 0.29
CA THR A 101 -9.88 2.74 1.30
C THR A 101 -10.94 3.65 0.68
N ASP A 102 -10.89 3.84 -0.63
CA ASP A 102 -11.92 4.56 -1.40
C ASP A 102 -13.17 3.68 -1.53
N PHE A 103 -14.27 4.16 -1.00
CA PHE A 103 -15.54 3.43 -0.98
C PHE A 103 -16.34 3.57 -2.29
N ARG A 104 -15.87 4.35 -3.26
CA ARG A 104 -16.50 4.46 -4.58
C ARG A 104 -16.16 3.24 -5.41
N SER A 105 -17.16 2.72 -6.14
CA SER A 105 -16.93 1.66 -7.11
C SER A 105 -16.31 2.23 -8.37
N ALA A 106 -15.38 1.48 -8.96
CA ALA A 106 -14.68 1.79 -10.21
C ALA A 106 -14.37 0.49 -10.96
N GLY A 107 -13.82 0.62 -12.16
CA GLY A 107 -13.44 -0.53 -12.98
C GLY A 107 -14.60 -1.12 -13.80
N ASP A 108 -14.36 -2.32 -14.32
CA ASP A 108 -15.17 -3.00 -15.34
C ASP A 108 -15.83 -4.29 -14.84
N GLN A 109 -15.88 -4.48 -13.51
CA GLN A 109 -16.47 -5.66 -12.90
C GLN A 109 -17.85 -5.36 -12.32
N ASP A 110 -18.88 -6.06 -12.76
CA ASP A 110 -20.25 -5.95 -12.20
C ASP A 110 -20.32 -6.50 -10.77
N ARG A 111 -19.55 -7.53 -10.48
CA ARG A 111 -19.43 -8.16 -9.18
C ARG A 111 -17.98 -8.60 -8.98
N GLY A 112 -17.30 -8.02 -8.05
CA GLY A 112 -15.89 -8.33 -7.79
C GLY A 112 -15.15 -7.17 -7.17
N ASP A 113 -13.88 -7.06 -7.48
CA ASP A 113 -13.04 -6.00 -6.99
C ASP A 113 -13.45 -4.65 -7.63
N PRO A 114 -13.41 -3.54 -6.88
CA PRO A 114 -13.81 -2.22 -7.38
C PRO A 114 -12.70 -1.54 -8.22
N TRP A 115 -12.08 -2.29 -9.12
CA TRP A 115 -11.05 -1.84 -10.07
C TRP A 115 -11.02 -2.73 -11.31
N ASN A 116 -10.11 -2.42 -12.25
CA ASN A 116 -9.96 -3.16 -13.49
C ASN A 116 -9.61 -4.65 -13.24
N LEU A 117 -10.36 -5.54 -13.90
CA LEU A 117 -10.22 -7.01 -13.75
C LEU A 117 -8.80 -7.53 -13.99
N MET A 118 -8.00 -6.82 -14.79
CA MET A 118 -6.61 -7.20 -15.04
C MET A 118 -5.70 -7.10 -13.81
N CYS A 119 -6.19 -6.50 -12.73
CA CYS A 119 -5.48 -6.41 -11.45
C CYS A 119 -6.10 -7.32 -10.37
N SER A 120 -6.91 -8.31 -10.76
CA SER A 120 -7.65 -9.18 -9.83
C SER A 120 -7.18 -10.63 -9.89
N ALA A 121 -7.48 -11.38 -8.81
CA ALA A 121 -7.31 -12.84 -8.72
C ALA A 121 -5.87 -13.37 -8.90
N TYR A 122 -4.86 -12.56 -8.61
CA TYR A 122 -3.48 -13.03 -8.61
C TYR A 122 -3.17 -13.87 -7.36
N PRO A 123 -2.39 -14.96 -7.51
CA PRO A 123 -1.93 -15.75 -6.36
C PRO A 123 -1.02 -14.91 -5.45
N ARG A 124 -0.89 -15.33 -4.21
CA ARG A 124 -0.09 -14.65 -3.18
C ARG A 124 -0.41 -13.14 -3.11
N THR A 125 -1.72 -12.84 -3.15
CA THR A 125 -2.24 -11.48 -3.12
C THR A 125 -3.42 -11.39 -2.14
N ARG A 126 -3.27 -10.55 -1.13
CA ARG A 126 -4.32 -10.27 -0.13
C ARG A 126 -4.95 -8.93 -0.43
N ILE A 127 -6.24 -8.82 -0.17
CA ILE A 127 -7.01 -7.60 -0.45
C ILE A 127 -7.62 -7.08 0.83
N ILE A 128 -7.42 -5.78 1.07
CA ILE A 128 -8.07 -5.02 2.14
C ILE A 128 -8.94 -3.97 1.50
N THR A 129 -10.25 -4.16 1.56
CA THR A 129 -11.23 -3.12 1.22
C THR A 129 -11.87 -2.58 2.49
N LEU A 130 -11.98 -1.26 2.58
CA LEU A 130 -12.67 -0.61 3.69
C LEU A 130 -13.27 0.73 3.27
N ASN A 131 -14.28 1.17 4.01
CA ASN A 131 -14.85 2.51 3.84
C ASN A 131 -14.14 3.48 4.78
N SER A 132 -13.22 4.28 4.23
CA SER A 132 -12.44 5.25 5.01
C SER A 132 -13.32 6.30 5.70
N MET A 133 -14.44 6.70 5.10
CA MET A 133 -15.37 7.66 5.72
C MET A 133 -16.00 7.10 6.99
N THR A 134 -16.43 5.84 6.96
CA THR A 134 -16.98 5.17 8.15
C THR A 134 -15.94 5.12 9.28
N TRP A 135 -14.71 4.70 8.96
CA TRP A 135 -13.64 4.64 9.96
C TRP A 135 -13.24 6.00 10.50
N TYR A 136 -13.19 7.03 9.63
CA TYR A 136 -12.93 8.40 10.05
C TYR A 136 -14.00 8.90 11.03
N GLN A 137 -15.29 8.69 10.71
CA GLN A 137 -16.40 9.12 11.56
C GLN A 137 -16.41 8.39 12.92
N GLU A 138 -16.05 7.11 12.95
CA GLU A 138 -15.89 6.36 14.21
C GLU A 138 -14.84 6.99 15.11
N GLU A 139 -13.67 7.34 14.54
CA GLU A 139 -12.59 7.95 15.32
C GLU A 139 -12.89 9.40 15.70
N TRP A 140 -13.53 10.17 14.81
CA TRP A 140 -13.95 11.54 15.07
C TRP A 140 -14.94 11.63 16.24
N LYS A 141 -15.93 10.74 16.30
CA LYS A 141 -16.94 10.69 17.37
C LYS A 141 -16.35 10.41 18.77
N LYS A 142 -15.19 9.79 18.84
CA LYS A 142 -14.49 9.56 20.11
C LYS A 142 -13.89 10.85 20.69
N GLY A 143 -13.80 11.92 19.89
CA GLY A 143 -13.19 13.18 20.27
C GLY A 143 -11.66 13.10 20.46
N GLY A 144 -11.11 14.15 21.01
CA GLY A 144 -9.67 14.32 21.23
C GLY A 144 -9.04 15.28 20.22
N GLU A 145 -7.73 15.50 20.35
CA GLU A 145 -6.96 16.33 19.44
C GLU A 145 -6.83 15.66 18.06
N ILE A 146 -6.61 16.49 17.02
CA ILE A 146 -6.46 16.01 15.64
C ILE A 146 -5.38 14.92 15.53
N SER A 147 -4.26 15.12 16.21
CA SER A 147 -3.15 14.16 16.26
C SER A 147 -3.56 12.79 16.81
N GLU A 148 -4.41 12.78 17.85
CA GLU A 148 -4.93 11.55 18.45
C GLU A 148 -5.89 10.82 17.53
N ILE A 149 -6.75 11.57 16.81
CA ILE A 149 -7.66 11.01 15.82
C ILE A 149 -6.87 10.33 14.69
N ILE A 150 -5.85 11.03 14.16
CA ILE A 150 -4.95 10.51 13.13
C ILE A 150 -4.23 9.26 13.65
N GLU A 151 -3.66 9.30 14.85
CA GLU A 151 -2.94 8.16 15.40
C GLU A 151 -3.84 6.93 15.55
N ARG A 152 -5.06 7.08 16.08
CA ARG A 152 -6.02 5.97 16.22
C ARG A 152 -6.41 5.38 14.89
N PHE A 153 -6.70 6.22 13.88
CA PHE A 153 -7.06 5.79 12.54
C PHE A 153 -5.93 4.96 11.90
N TYR A 154 -4.73 5.52 11.85
CA TYR A 154 -3.58 4.84 11.24
C TYR A 154 -3.11 3.62 12.03
N LYS A 155 -3.26 3.62 13.34
CA LYS A 155 -2.99 2.43 14.16
C LYS A 155 -3.94 1.27 13.83
N LYS A 156 -5.23 1.56 13.63
CA LYS A 156 -6.23 0.57 13.23
C LYS A 156 -5.93 0.03 11.83
N LEU A 157 -5.61 0.92 10.89
CA LEU A 157 -5.32 0.59 9.50
C LEU A 157 -4.05 -0.25 9.37
N SER A 158 -2.94 0.22 9.95
CA SER A 158 -1.66 -0.48 9.88
C SER A 158 -1.68 -1.86 10.54
N ARG A 159 -2.43 -2.05 11.63
CA ARG A 159 -2.61 -3.37 12.23
C ARG A 159 -3.28 -4.36 11.30
N LYS A 160 -4.30 -3.91 10.55
CA LYS A 160 -4.96 -4.74 9.55
C LYS A 160 -4.00 -5.11 8.42
N ILE A 161 -3.21 -4.15 7.93
CA ILE A 161 -2.20 -4.37 6.89
C ILE A 161 -1.12 -5.34 7.39
N ASN A 162 -0.56 -5.11 8.56
CA ASN A 162 0.48 -5.97 9.14
C ASN A 162 0.00 -7.42 9.29
N ASN A 163 -1.27 -7.62 9.64
CA ASN A 163 -1.86 -8.96 9.72
C ASN A 163 -1.92 -9.63 8.34
N GLU A 164 -2.32 -8.92 7.29
CA GLU A 164 -2.33 -9.47 5.93
C GLU A 164 -0.91 -9.75 5.39
N PHE A 165 0.08 -8.95 5.77
CA PHE A 165 1.49 -9.25 5.48
C PHE A 165 1.92 -10.58 6.09
N GLU A 166 1.60 -10.82 7.37
CA GLU A 166 1.92 -12.10 8.02
C GLU A 166 1.22 -13.30 7.36
N ILE A 167 0.01 -13.10 6.84
CA ILE A 167 -0.74 -14.16 6.17
C ILE A 167 -0.09 -14.47 4.81
N VAL A 168 0.13 -13.45 3.97
CA VAL A 168 0.63 -13.67 2.61
C VAL A 168 2.07 -14.19 2.59
N LEU A 169 2.88 -13.86 3.59
CA LEU A 169 4.25 -14.39 3.75
C LEU A 169 4.30 -15.90 4.00
N ARG A 170 3.20 -16.49 4.48
CA ARG A 170 3.10 -17.95 4.72
C ARG A 170 2.63 -18.72 3.50
N GLU A 171 2.14 -18.01 2.48
CA GLU A 171 1.72 -18.65 1.23
C GLU A 171 2.96 -19.11 0.46
N SER A 172 2.94 -20.36 -0.02
CA SER A 172 4.05 -20.93 -0.77
C SER A 172 4.28 -20.20 -2.08
N PRO A 173 5.55 -19.99 -2.50
CA PRO A 173 5.86 -19.54 -3.85
C PRO A 173 5.23 -20.45 -4.93
N ILE A 174 5.01 -19.86 -6.11
CA ILE A 174 4.42 -20.55 -7.28
C ILE A 174 5.52 -21.36 -7.99
#